data_549dba0fc4371db395cd51e122153bfa
#
_entry.id   549dba0fc4371db395cd51e122153bfa
#
_cell.length_a   1.000
_cell.length_b   1.000
_cell.length_c   1.000
_cell.angle_alpha   90.00
_cell.angle_beta   90.00
_cell.angle_gamma   90.00
#
_symmetry.space_group_name_H-M   'P 1'
#
loop_
_entity.id
_entity.type
_entity.pdbx_description
1 polymer ?
#
loop_
_entity_poly.entity_id
_entity_poly.type
_entity_poly.pdbx_seq_one_letter_code
_entity_poly.pdbx_strand_id
1 'polypeptide(L)'
;MAESPSEEKYQVTLDNWRKYPYTYWSFVNVRNLIPTAGIETNLNSKTNFKKNITNLQDLKVIHQDIRYNFINVLKNCHTDAFLVMHKGVLIYEYFDKFTLKDSPHIIFSISKSLTSLLTGILFQEKKIDLNKTVSNIIPETKGTAYEDAKIRNVLDMNVASKFIEDYTGEAEIFKKYRSSTGWDLPDNNLKNNFDGLHDFLSNMPRSKLSHGQKYHYCSPNSDLLGWIIERVSQEKYYKLM
;
A
#
# COMPACT_ATOMS: atom_id res chain seq x y z
N MET A 1 9.32 -28.69 0.83
CA MET A 1 8.15 -27.92 1.34
C MET A 1 8.34 -27.83 2.84
N ALA A 2 8.36 -26.65 3.43
CA ALA A 2 8.31 -26.55 4.87
C ALA A 2 6.93 -27.07 5.31
N GLU A 3 6.89 -28.01 6.22
CA GLU A 3 5.65 -28.49 6.80
C GLU A 3 4.92 -27.35 7.49
N SER A 4 3.60 -27.26 7.29
CA SER A 4 2.77 -26.32 8.06
C SER A 4 2.96 -26.59 9.55
N PRO A 5 3.04 -25.56 10.41
CA PRO A 5 3.14 -25.78 11.84
C PRO A 5 1.98 -26.64 12.30
N SER A 6 2.30 -27.65 13.14
CA SER A 6 1.33 -28.64 13.62
C SER A 6 0.25 -28.04 14.52
N GLU A 7 0.52 -26.89 15.14
CA GLU A 7 -0.40 -26.22 16.06
C GLU A 7 -1.04 -24.98 15.41
N GLU A 8 -2.36 -24.89 15.47
CA GLU A 8 -3.17 -23.81 14.89
C GLU A 8 -2.70 -22.40 15.32
N LYS A 9 -2.27 -22.27 16.57
CA LYS A 9 -1.77 -20.97 17.11
C LYS A 9 -0.52 -20.40 16.40
N TYR A 10 0.19 -21.24 15.63
CA TYR A 10 1.36 -20.80 14.85
C TYR A 10 1.04 -20.61 13.37
N GLN A 11 -0.17 -20.92 12.95
CA GLN A 11 -0.57 -20.77 11.54
C GLN A 11 -0.85 -19.32 11.22
N VAL A 12 -0.29 -18.83 10.10
CA VAL A 12 -0.58 -17.51 9.57
C VAL A 12 -1.75 -17.60 8.59
N THR A 13 -2.78 -16.81 8.84
CA THR A 13 -4.04 -16.78 8.07
C THR A 13 -4.38 -15.34 7.68
N LEU A 14 -5.39 -15.14 6.82
CA LEU A 14 -5.88 -13.81 6.49
C LEU A 14 -6.47 -13.05 7.69
N ASP A 15 -6.83 -13.72 8.78
CA ASP A 15 -7.32 -13.07 10.00
C ASP A 15 -6.23 -12.51 10.89
N ASN A 16 -5.01 -13.07 10.81
CA ASN A 16 -3.96 -12.74 11.76
C ASN A 16 -2.66 -12.19 11.13
N TRP A 17 -2.51 -12.26 9.80
CA TRP A 17 -1.26 -11.96 9.12
C TRP A 17 -0.69 -10.55 9.36
N ARG A 18 -1.53 -9.60 9.81
CA ARG A 18 -1.12 -8.23 10.18
C ARG A 18 -1.02 -8.01 11.69
N LYS A 19 -1.08 -9.08 12.47
CA LYS A 19 -0.96 -9.04 13.93
C LYS A 19 0.39 -9.59 14.37
N TYR A 20 1.01 -8.97 15.35
CA TYR A 20 2.17 -9.54 16.01
C TYR A 20 1.78 -10.83 16.76
N PRO A 21 2.57 -11.89 16.74
CA PRO A 21 3.91 -12.03 16.12
C PRO A 21 3.89 -12.53 14.66
N TYR A 22 2.74 -12.75 14.05
CA TYR A 22 2.61 -13.33 12.69
C TYR A 22 3.25 -12.48 11.60
N THR A 23 3.37 -11.15 11.84
CA THR A 23 4.00 -10.19 10.92
C THR A 23 5.44 -10.54 10.57
N TYR A 24 6.20 -11.16 11.47
CA TYR A 24 7.57 -11.60 11.18
C TYR A 24 7.68 -12.56 9.99
N TRP A 25 6.66 -13.37 9.78
CA TRP A 25 6.63 -14.26 8.63
C TRP A 25 5.82 -13.67 7.47
N SER A 26 4.65 -13.13 7.74
CA SER A 26 3.71 -12.70 6.70
C SER A 26 4.23 -11.56 5.83
N PHE A 27 4.94 -10.60 6.42
CA PHE A 27 5.39 -9.40 5.70
C PHE A 27 6.48 -9.69 4.66
N VAL A 28 7.18 -10.79 4.80
CA VAL A 28 8.15 -11.28 3.79
C VAL A 28 7.58 -12.41 2.93
N ASN A 29 6.38 -12.90 3.23
CA ASN A 29 5.73 -14.03 2.55
C ASN A 29 4.31 -13.72 2.03
N VAL A 30 3.99 -12.47 1.73
CA VAL A 30 2.65 -12.02 1.32
C VAL A 30 2.09 -12.83 0.15
N ARG A 31 2.95 -13.23 -0.80
CA ARG A 31 2.56 -14.05 -1.96
C ARG A 31 1.98 -15.43 -1.61
N ASN A 32 2.18 -15.89 -0.39
CA ASN A 32 1.62 -17.15 0.09
C ASN A 32 0.22 -16.96 0.73
N LEU A 33 -0.20 -15.70 0.93
CA LEU A 33 -1.46 -15.36 1.60
C LEU A 33 -2.49 -14.77 0.64
N ILE A 34 -2.04 -13.92 -0.28
CA ILE A 34 -2.91 -13.23 -1.24
C ILE A 34 -2.37 -13.40 -2.66
N PRO A 35 -3.24 -13.42 -3.69
CA PRO A 35 -2.82 -13.48 -5.08
C PRO A 35 -1.91 -12.30 -5.43
N THR A 36 -0.77 -12.60 -6.06
CA THR A 36 0.22 -11.60 -6.46
C THR A 36 0.70 -11.88 -7.88
N ALA A 37 1.10 -10.82 -8.59
CA ALA A 37 1.82 -10.92 -9.86
C ALA A 37 3.29 -10.53 -9.67
N GLY A 38 4.19 -11.28 -10.29
CA GLY A 38 5.61 -10.94 -10.30
C GLY A 38 5.88 -9.76 -11.23
N ILE A 39 6.72 -8.82 -10.78
CA ILE A 39 7.28 -7.77 -11.63
C ILE A 39 8.69 -8.20 -12.00
N GLU A 40 8.97 -8.26 -13.30
CA GLU A 40 10.30 -8.60 -13.76
C GLU A 40 11.28 -7.48 -13.44
N THR A 41 12.39 -7.83 -12.81
CA THR A 41 13.45 -6.87 -12.49
C THR A 41 14.69 -7.15 -13.33
N ASN A 42 15.25 -6.09 -13.91
CA ASN A 42 16.55 -6.19 -14.58
C ASN A 42 17.67 -6.20 -13.52
N LEU A 43 18.13 -7.39 -13.18
CA LEU A 43 19.19 -7.58 -12.17
C LEU A 43 20.52 -6.92 -12.58
N ASN A 44 20.73 -6.60 -13.87
CA ASN A 44 21.93 -5.91 -14.35
C ASN A 44 21.90 -4.40 -14.11
N SER A 45 20.75 -3.83 -13.71
CA SER A 45 20.60 -2.40 -13.42
C SER A 45 20.67 -2.07 -11.93
N LYS A 46 21.24 -2.94 -11.10
CA LYS A 46 21.39 -2.68 -9.66
C LYS A 46 22.23 -1.43 -9.40
N THR A 47 21.66 -0.46 -8.71
CA THR A 47 22.39 0.70 -8.21
C THR A 47 23.22 0.30 -7.00
N ASN A 48 24.53 0.45 -7.09
CA ASN A 48 25.43 0.26 -5.95
C ASN A 48 25.57 1.59 -5.19
N PHE A 49 25.03 1.64 -3.99
CA PHE A 49 25.21 2.81 -3.13
C PHE A 49 26.60 2.85 -2.52
N LYS A 50 27.21 4.04 -2.46
CA LYS A 50 28.40 4.26 -1.63
C LYS A 50 28.00 3.99 -0.18
N LYS A 51 28.90 3.33 0.57
CA LYS A 51 28.68 3.00 1.98
C LYS A 51 29.75 3.62 2.86
N ASN A 52 29.33 4.22 3.96
CA ASN A 52 30.18 4.65 5.07
C ASN A 52 29.43 4.38 6.37
N ILE A 53 29.44 3.10 6.76
CA ILE A 53 28.61 2.61 7.87
C ILE A 53 29.13 3.13 9.20
N THR A 54 28.26 3.82 9.93
CA THR A 54 28.51 4.36 11.26
C THR A 54 27.94 3.42 12.31
N ASN A 55 28.68 3.22 13.39
CA ASN A 55 28.17 2.48 14.54
C ASN A 55 27.22 3.39 15.36
N LEU A 56 25.96 2.98 15.47
CA LEU A 56 24.94 3.70 16.24
C LEU A 56 24.50 2.96 17.51
N GLN A 57 25.27 1.96 17.98
CA GLN A 57 24.91 1.17 19.16
C GLN A 57 24.74 2.01 20.42
N ASP A 58 25.55 3.06 20.57
CA ASP A 58 25.52 3.94 21.73
C ASP A 58 24.61 5.16 21.58
N LEU A 59 23.95 5.29 20.40
CA LEU A 59 23.02 6.37 20.15
C LEU A 59 21.85 6.30 21.12
N LYS A 60 21.52 7.43 21.73
CA LYS A 60 20.35 7.59 22.59
C LYS A 60 19.27 8.39 21.88
N VAL A 61 18.05 7.92 21.95
CA VAL A 61 16.85 8.61 21.49
C VAL A 61 16.15 9.17 22.72
N ILE A 62 15.77 10.44 22.68
CA ILE A 62 15.01 11.08 23.76
C ILE A 62 13.57 11.25 23.30
N HIS A 63 12.64 10.74 24.07
CA HIS A 63 11.21 10.92 23.89
C HIS A 63 10.54 11.15 25.24
N GLN A 64 9.81 12.23 25.39
CA GLN A 64 9.14 12.64 26.65
C GLN A 64 10.12 12.61 27.86
N ASP A 65 11.32 13.21 27.69
CA ASP A 65 12.39 13.29 28.67
C ASP A 65 13.00 11.94 29.11
N ILE A 66 12.59 10.84 28.50
CA ILE A 66 13.15 9.50 28.73
C ILE A 66 14.18 9.18 27.64
N ARG A 67 15.33 8.68 28.09
CA ARG A 67 16.42 8.24 27.20
C ARG A 67 16.32 6.76 26.88
N TYR A 68 16.20 6.44 25.59
CA TYR A 68 16.15 5.09 25.09
C TYR A 68 17.43 4.76 24.31
N ASN A 69 17.90 3.53 24.41
CA ASN A 69 18.92 3.04 23.48
C ASN A 69 18.30 2.84 22.10
N PHE A 70 18.93 3.37 21.05
CA PHE A 70 18.41 3.34 19.68
C PHE A 70 18.10 1.91 19.20
N ILE A 71 19.02 0.96 19.44
CA ILE A 71 18.83 -0.43 19.03
C ILE A 71 17.64 -1.07 19.76
N ASN A 72 17.46 -0.74 21.04
CA ASN A 72 16.31 -1.23 21.78
C ASN A 72 14.99 -0.64 21.26
N VAL A 73 14.99 0.62 20.80
CA VAL A 73 13.82 1.20 20.12
C VAL A 73 13.47 0.40 18.87
N LEU A 74 14.42 0.12 17.98
CA LEU A 74 14.18 -0.68 16.79
C LEU A 74 13.60 -2.06 17.13
N LYS A 75 14.17 -2.73 18.11
CA LYS A 75 13.69 -4.05 18.56
C LYS A 75 12.28 -4.01 19.16
N ASN A 76 12.01 -3.03 20.03
CA ASN A 76 10.72 -2.89 20.70
C ASN A 76 9.61 -2.46 19.74
N CYS A 77 9.96 -1.75 18.65
CA CYS A 77 9.03 -1.42 17.57
C CYS A 77 8.88 -2.54 16.55
N HIS A 78 9.48 -3.71 16.77
CA HIS A 78 9.45 -4.84 15.85
C HIS A 78 9.89 -4.44 14.42
N THR A 79 10.95 -3.64 14.34
CA THR A 79 11.47 -3.13 13.08
C THR A 79 12.18 -4.25 12.32
N ASP A 80 11.70 -4.58 11.14
CA ASP A 80 12.28 -5.63 10.29
C ASP A 80 13.56 -5.15 9.60
N ALA A 81 13.56 -3.92 9.08
CA ALA A 81 14.73 -3.30 8.49
C ALA A 81 14.73 -1.79 8.72
N PHE A 82 15.92 -1.21 8.90
CA PHE A 82 16.08 0.23 9.04
C PHE A 82 17.38 0.68 8.36
N LEU A 83 17.26 1.58 7.39
CA LEU A 83 18.39 2.09 6.63
C LEU A 83 18.42 3.62 6.70
N VAL A 84 19.62 4.17 6.80
CA VAL A 84 19.82 5.63 6.74
C VAL A 84 20.76 5.98 5.60
N MET A 85 20.27 6.84 4.72
CA MET A 85 21.06 7.43 3.63
C MET A 85 21.24 8.92 3.86
N HIS A 86 22.48 9.41 3.77
CA HIS A 86 22.80 10.82 3.85
C HIS A 86 23.64 11.24 2.64
N LYS A 87 23.16 12.23 1.89
CA LYS A 87 23.84 12.74 0.69
C LYS A 87 24.25 11.65 -0.31
N GLY A 88 23.37 10.67 -0.54
CA GLY A 88 23.61 9.54 -1.43
C GLY A 88 24.55 8.45 -0.90
N VAL A 89 24.97 8.54 0.36
CA VAL A 89 25.83 7.56 1.03
C VAL A 89 24.99 6.80 2.08
N LEU A 90 25.00 5.47 2.03
CA LEU A 90 24.37 4.63 3.05
C LEU A 90 25.26 4.62 4.29
N ILE A 91 24.75 5.18 5.38
CA ILE A 91 25.49 5.37 6.62
C ILE A 91 25.08 4.43 7.75
N TYR A 92 23.92 3.77 7.61
CA TYR A 92 23.48 2.80 8.60
C TYR A 92 22.58 1.74 7.94
N GLU A 93 22.74 0.48 8.35
CA GLU A 93 21.88 -0.65 7.96
C GLU A 93 21.56 -1.48 9.23
N TYR A 94 20.31 -1.78 9.44
CA TYR A 94 19.81 -2.72 10.43
C TYR A 94 18.84 -3.69 9.77
N PHE A 95 18.98 -4.96 10.06
CA PHE A 95 18.02 -6.00 9.69
C PHE A 95 17.78 -6.86 10.94
N ASP A 96 16.52 -7.15 11.23
CA ASP A 96 16.18 -8.10 12.28
C ASP A 96 16.52 -9.54 11.84
N LYS A 97 16.60 -10.43 12.82
CA LYS A 97 16.98 -11.84 12.60
C LYS A 97 16.05 -12.61 11.67
N PHE A 98 14.80 -12.13 11.48
CA PHE A 98 13.81 -12.76 10.61
C PHE A 98 13.78 -12.17 9.20
N THR A 99 14.46 -11.06 8.96
CA THR A 99 14.45 -10.34 7.68
C THR A 99 15.82 -10.43 7.01
N LEU A 100 15.90 -11.20 5.94
CA LEU A 100 17.11 -11.27 5.15
C LEU A 100 17.18 -10.03 4.23
N LYS A 101 18.39 -9.54 3.99
CA LYS A 101 18.64 -8.34 3.18
C LYS A 101 18.03 -8.40 1.77
N ASP A 102 17.99 -9.57 1.17
CA ASP A 102 17.48 -9.79 -0.18
C ASP A 102 16.05 -10.39 -0.18
N SER A 103 15.39 -10.48 0.97
CA SER A 103 14.01 -10.94 1.06
C SER A 103 13.06 -9.86 0.56
N PRO A 104 12.03 -10.22 -0.23
CA PRO A 104 10.91 -9.33 -0.47
C PRO A 104 10.26 -8.91 0.86
N HIS A 105 9.79 -7.69 0.92
CA HIS A 105 9.05 -7.20 2.09
C HIS A 105 7.86 -6.37 1.61
N ILE A 106 6.71 -6.51 2.28
CA ILE A 106 5.55 -5.67 1.96
C ILE A 106 5.86 -4.20 2.26
N ILE A 107 5.51 -3.32 1.34
CA ILE A 107 5.75 -1.87 1.47
C ILE A 107 4.46 -1.06 1.68
N PHE A 108 3.32 -1.75 1.76
CA PHE A 108 2.01 -1.11 1.96
C PHE A 108 1.84 0.17 1.12
N SER A 109 1.47 1.27 1.75
CA SER A 109 1.13 2.52 1.07
C SER A 109 2.31 3.24 0.38
N ILE A 110 3.54 2.80 0.56
CA ILE A 110 4.65 3.27 -0.28
C ILE A 110 4.39 2.93 -1.75
N SER A 111 3.68 1.84 -2.05
CA SER A 111 3.27 1.46 -3.40
C SER A 111 2.44 2.53 -4.12
N LYS A 112 1.69 3.37 -3.38
CA LYS A 112 0.93 4.48 -3.96
C LYS A 112 1.83 5.51 -4.66
N SER A 113 3.04 5.71 -4.14
CA SER A 113 4.04 6.58 -4.77
C SER A 113 4.48 6.04 -6.14
N LEU A 114 4.60 4.73 -6.26
CA LEU A 114 4.93 4.08 -7.55
C LEU A 114 3.77 4.22 -8.54
N THR A 115 2.53 4.03 -8.09
CA THR A 115 1.34 4.26 -8.94
C THR A 115 1.26 5.71 -9.42
N SER A 116 1.55 6.67 -8.54
CA SER A 116 1.57 8.09 -8.90
C SER A 116 2.69 8.40 -9.89
N LEU A 117 3.87 7.82 -9.73
CA LEU A 117 4.98 7.98 -10.66
C LEU A 117 4.63 7.43 -12.06
N LEU A 118 4.05 6.23 -12.13
CA LEU A 118 3.61 5.64 -13.40
C LEU A 118 2.52 6.50 -14.06
N THR A 119 1.57 7.04 -13.28
CA THR A 119 0.58 8.01 -13.78
C THR A 119 1.27 9.25 -14.38
N GLY A 120 2.32 9.75 -13.72
CA GLY A 120 3.12 10.89 -14.21
C GLY A 120 3.85 10.59 -15.53
N ILE A 121 4.38 9.38 -15.70
CA ILE A 121 4.99 8.93 -16.96
C ILE A 121 3.95 8.92 -18.08
N LEU A 122 2.78 8.30 -17.85
CA LEU A 122 1.70 8.25 -18.83
C LEU A 122 1.11 9.64 -19.15
N PHE A 123 1.11 10.55 -18.20
CA PHE A 123 0.76 11.95 -18.43
C PHE A 123 1.79 12.65 -19.35
N GLN A 124 3.08 12.46 -19.10
CA GLN A 124 4.15 13.00 -19.95
C GLN A 124 4.07 12.43 -21.38
N GLU A 125 3.70 11.16 -21.51
CA GLU A 125 3.47 10.50 -22.81
C GLU A 125 2.13 10.91 -23.47
N LYS A 126 1.37 11.81 -22.87
CA LYS A 126 0.04 12.27 -23.33
C LYS A 126 -1.01 11.16 -23.44
N LYS A 127 -0.82 10.04 -22.74
CA LYS A 127 -1.78 8.94 -22.65
C LYS A 127 -2.87 9.20 -21.61
N ILE A 128 -2.57 10.00 -20.59
CA ILE A 128 -3.53 10.44 -19.55
C ILE A 128 -3.61 11.97 -19.56
N ASP A 129 -4.83 12.49 -19.52
CA ASP A 129 -5.11 13.91 -19.27
C ASP A 129 -5.68 14.06 -17.86
N LEU A 130 -4.92 14.69 -16.96
CA LEU A 130 -5.30 14.86 -15.56
C LEU A 130 -6.56 15.71 -15.34
N ASN A 131 -6.99 16.48 -16.35
CA ASN A 131 -8.20 17.32 -16.29
C ASN A 131 -9.46 16.57 -16.72
N LYS A 132 -9.34 15.40 -17.35
CA LYS A 132 -10.49 14.56 -17.68
C LYS A 132 -11.13 13.99 -16.41
N THR A 133 -12.45 13.82 -16.45
CA THR A 133 -13.19 13.14 -15.38
C THR A 133 -12.90 11.63 -15.41
N VAL A 134 -12.99 11.01 -14.26
CA VAL A 134 -12.81 9.56 -14.11
C VAL A 134 -13.81 8.81 -14.98
N SER A 135 -15.08 9.22 -14.98
CA SER A 135 -16.13 8.56 -15.76
C SER A 135 -15.93 8.59 -17.29
N ASN A 136 -15.08 9.50 -17.79
CA ASN A 136 -14.70 9.49 -19.21
C ASN A 136 -13.80 8.31 -19.58
N ILE A 137 -13.10 7.72 -18.59
CA ILE A 137 -12.18 6.59 -18.79
C ILE A 137 -12.79 5.32 -18.20
N ILE A 138 -13.43 5.44 -17.05
CA ILE A 138 -14.11 4.36 -16.32
C ILE A 138 -15.61 4.68 -16.22
N PRO A 139 -16.39 4.44 -17.27
CA PRO A 139 -17.84 4.74 -17.28
C PRO A 139 -18.62 4.05 -16.15
N GLU A 140 -18.09 2.97 -15.62
CA GLU A 140 -18.65 2.20 -14.51
C GLU A 140 -18.76 3.02 -13.22
N THR A 141 -18.03 4.14 -13.12
CA THR A 141 -18.07 5.03 -11.95
C THR A 141 -19.19 6.09 -12.00
N LYS A 142 -20.05 6.07 -13.01
CA LYS A 142 -21.21 6.97 -13.08
C LYS A 142 -22.16 6.78 -11.90
N GLY A 143 -22.68 7.85 -11.35
CA GLY A 143 -23.54 7.85 -10.16
C GLY A 143 -22.76 7.78 -8.82
N THR A 144 -21.44 7.76 -8.86
CA THR A 144 -20.58 7.63 -7.66
C THR A 144 -19.82 8.92 -7.34
N ALA A 145 -19.02 8.89 -6.28
CA ALA A 145 -18.11 9.98 -5.93
C ALA A 145 -17.05 10.24 -7.01
N TYR A 146 -16.82 9.30 -7.91
CA TYR A 146 -15.81 9.41 -8.96
C TYR A 146 -16.33 9.96 -10.28
N GLU A 147 -17.65 10.05 -10.49
CA GLU A 147 -18.26 10.40 -11.78
C GLU A 147 -17.66 11.67 -12.40
N ASP A 148 -17.66 12.77 -11.65
CA ASP A 148 -17.20 14.09 -12.07
C ASP A 148 -15.87 14.49 -11.45
N ALA A 149 -15.23 13.59 -10.69
CA ALA A 149 -13.90 13.79 -10.17
C ALA A 149 -12.87 13.79 -11.31
N LYS A 150 -12.02 14.81 -11.37
CA LYS A 150 -10.88 14.80 -12.30
C LYS A 150 -9.86 13.78 -11.83
N ILE A 151 -9.09 13.21 -12.75
CA ILE A 151 -7.95 12.32 -12.40
C ILE A 151 -6.99 13.05 -11.45
N ARG A 152 -6.83 14.37 -11.61
CA ARG A 152 -6.07 15.22 -10.69
C ARG A 152 -6.59 15.15 -9.25
N ASN A 153 -7.91 15.14 -9.06
CA ASN A 153 -8.48 15.01 -7.71
C ASN A 153 -8.19 13.65 -7.08
N VAL A 154 -8.13 12.60 -7.88
CA VAL A 154 -7.78 11.25 -7.41
C VAL A 154 -6.32 11.20 -6.96
N LEU A 155 -5.39 11.75 -7.75
CA LEU A 155 -3.97 11.87 -7.40
C LEU A 155 -3.73 12.70 -6.14
N ASP A 156 -4.43 13.83 -6.01
CA ASP A 156 -4.26 14.75 -4.89
C ASP A 156 -5.00 14.31 -3.62
N MET A 157 -5.63 13.12 -3.62
CA MET A 157 -6.41 12.62 -2.48
C MET A 157 -7.46 13.64 -1.99
N ASN A 158 -8.17 14.30 -2.91
CA ASN A 158 -9.19 15.30 -2.58
C ASN A 158 -10.53 15.07 -3.29
N VAL A 159 -10.82 13.82 -3.63
CA VAL A 159 -12.15 13.39 -4.10
C VAL A 159 -13.17 13.50 -2.97
N ALA A 160 -14.34 14.04 -3.27
CA ALA A 160 -15.44 14.21 -2.32
C ALA A 160 -16.19 12.88 -2.08
N SER A 161 -15.54 11.89 -1.49
CA SER A 161 -16.12 10.59 -1.13
C SER A 161 -16.54 10.54 0.34
N LYS A 162 -17.38 9.56 0.71
CA LYS A 162 -17.72 9.21 2.11
C LYS A 162 -16.84 8.08 2.65
N PHE A 163 -15.78 7.71 1.93
CA PHE A 163 -14.86 6.69 2.42
C PHE A 163 -14.19 7.14 3.71
N ILE A 164 -14.01 6.22 4.63
CA ILE A 164 -13.31 6.45 5.90
C ILE A 164 -12.21 5.41 5.99
N GLU A 165 -10.96 5.86 5.98
CA GLU A 165 -9.78 5.01 6.18
C GLU A 165 -9.61 4.76 7.68
N ASP A 166 -10.29 3.74 8.20
CA ASP A 166 -10.35 3.43 9.62
C ASP A 166 -9.61 2.14 9.96
N TYR A 167 -8.42 2.28 10.53
CA TYR A 167 -7.59 1.14 10.96
C TYR A 167 -8.01 0.55 12.31
N THR A 168 -8.95 1.16 13.03
CA THR A 168 -9.55 0.56 14.26
C THR A 168 -10.51 -0.56 13.90
N GLY A 169 -10.99 -0.57 12.66
CA GLY A 169 -11.87 -1.61 12.12
C GLY A 169 -13.33 -1.41 12.47
N GLU A 170 -13.76 -0.20 12.86
CA GLU A 170 -15.16 0.11 13.16
C GLU A 170 -15.95 0.49 11.91
N ALA A 171 -15.32 1.21 10.95
CA ALA A 171 -15.99 1.67 9.76
C ALA A 171 -16.32 0.52 8.78
N GLU A 172 -17.62 0.28 8.57
CA GLU A 172 -18.14 -0.77 7.67
C GLU A 172 -17.59 -0.63 6.25
N ILE A 173 -17.51 0.60 5.72
CA ILE A 173 -17.00 0.84 4.37
C ILE A 173 -15.52 0.42 4.23
N PHE A 174 -14.72 0.55 5.28
CA PHE A 174 -13.32 0.13 5.25
C PHE A 174 -13.20 -1.40 5.30
N LYS A 175 -14.05 -2.07 6.09
CA LYS A 175 -14.12 -3.55 6.08
C LYS A 175 -14.49 -4.08 4.71
N LYS A 176 -15.52 -3.50 4.07
CA LYS A 176 -15.93 -3.85 2.71
C LYS A 176 -14.81 -3.65 1.68
N TYR A 177 -14.11 -2.53 1.77
CA TYR A 177 -12.94 -2.27 0.92
C TYR A 177 -11.86 -3.35 1.09
N ARG A 178 -11.46 -3.66 2.31
CA ARG A 178 -10.42 -4.66 2.58
C ARG A 178 -10.81 -6.06 2.11
N SER A 179 -12.07 -6.43 2.27
CA SER A 179 -12.62 -7.67 1.74
C SER A 179 -12.61 -7.66 0.20
N SER A 180 -13.01 -6.56 -0.45
CA SER A 180 -13.02 -6.45 -1.90
C SER A 180 -11.63 -6.51 -2.54
N THR A 181 -10.58 -6.16 -1.80
CA THR A 181 -9.17 -6.29 -2.22
C THR A 181 -8.60 -7.70 -2.00
N GLY A 182 -9.31 -8.59 -1.32
CA GLY A 182 -8.82 -9.92 -0.95
C GLY A 182 -7.80 -9.92 0.20
N TRP A 183 -7.67 -8.81 0.93
CA TRP A 183 -6.76 -8.70 2.07
C TRP A 183 -7.35 -9.21 3.38
N ASP A 184 -8.68 -9.28 3.45
CA ASP A 184 -9.46 -9.87 4.52
C ASP A 184 -10.44 -10.87 3.95
N LEU A 185 -10.85 -11.83 4.78
CA LEU A 185 -11.97 -12.70 4.46
C LEU A 185 -13.27 -11.87 4.35
N PRO A 186 -14.21 -12.27 3.47
CA PRO A 186 -15.53 -11.67 3.44
C PRO A 186 -16.20 -11.77 4.81
N ASP A 187 -16.70 -10.66 5.32
CA ASP A 187 -17.50 -10.65 6.54
C ASP A 187 -18.97 -10.97 6.17
N ASN A 188 -19.41 -12.17 6.49
CA ASN A 188 -20.77 -12.64 6.20
C ASN A 188 -21.86 -11.85 6.95
N ASN A 189 -21.48 -11.07 7.98
CA ASN A 189 -22.41 -10.20 8.70
C ASN A 189 -22.65 -8.86 7.98
N LEU A 190 -21.78 -8.49 7.02
CA LEU A 190 -21.96 -7.27 6.25
C LEU A 190 -22.96 -7.51 5.12
N LYS A 191 -24.00 -6.68 5.09
CA LYS A 191 -24.94 -6.64 3.96
C LYS A 191 -24.26 -6.00 2.74
N ASN A 192 -24.56 -6.52 1.55
CA ASN A 192 -24.06 -5.99 0.28
C ASN A 192 -22.52 -5.96 0.22
N ASN A 193 -21.87 -7.12 0.36
CA ASN A 193 -20.47 -7.27 0.02
C ASN A 193 -20.27 -7.02 -1.49
N PHE A 194 -19.13 -6.45 -1.84
CA PHE A 194 -18.76 -6.18 -3.22
C PHE A 194 -18.11 -7.41 -3.87
N ASP A 195 -18.37 -7.60 -5.16
CA ASP A 195 -17.73 -8.63 -5.98
C ASP A 195 -16.37 -8.12 -6.50
N GLY A 196 -15.45 -7.95 -5.56
CA GLY A 196 -14.09 -7.49 -5.84
C GLY A 196 -13.94 -5.96 -5.90
N LEU A 197 -12.71 -5.54 -6.21
CA LEU A 197 -12.28 -4.15 -6.10
C LEU A 197 -12.97 -3.22 -7.12
N HIS A 198 -13.18 -3.66 -8.36
CA HIS A 198 -13.83 -2.83 -9.37
C HIS A 198 -15.29 -2.54 -8.99
N ASP A 199 -16.01 -3.52 -8.46
CA ASP A 199 -17.36 -3.32 -7.96
C ASP A 199 -17.40 -2.35 -6.79
N PHE A 200 -16.47 -2.46 -5.83
CA PHE A 200 -16.33 -1.48 -4.75
C PHE A 200 -16.11 -0.06 -5.27
N LEU A 201 -15.20 0.14 -6.22
CA LEU A 201 -14.90 1.44 -6.80
C LEU A 201 -16.09 2.02 -7.57
N SER A 202 -16.85 1.16 -8.26
CA SER A 202 -18.07 1.54 -9.01
C SER A 202 -19.27 1.83 -8.12
N ASN A 203 -19.11 1.74 -6.79
CA ASN A 203 -20.15 2.03 -5.81
C ASN A 203 -19.67 3.02 -4.72
N MET A 204 -18.60 3.79 -4.98
CA MET A 204 -18.06 4.73 -4.00
C MET A 204 -19.05 5.85 -3.67
N PRO A 205 -19.51 5.95 -2.40
CA PRO A 205 -20.51 6.94 -2.02
C PRO A 205 -19.93 8.36 -2.00
N ARG A 206 -20.73 9.32 -2.54
CA ARG A 206 -20.37 10.74 -2.60
C ARG A 206 -20.67 11.44 -1.28
N SER A 207 -19.77 12.34 -0.86
CA SER A 207 -19.98 13.26 0.25
C SER A 207 -20.71 14.54 -0.24
N LYS A 208 -21.06 15.43 0.72
CA LYS A 208 -21.66 16.74 0.38
C LYS A 208 -20.64 17.79 -0.03
N LEU A 209 -19.35 17.48 0.07
CA LEU A 209 -18.25 18.39 -0.29
C LEU A 209 -18.10 18.49 -1.81
N SER A 210 -17.35 19.50 -2.26
CA SER A 210 -16.84 19.58 -3.64
C SER A 210 -15.48 18.93 -3.74
N HIS A 211 -15.15 18.36 -4.91
CA HIS A 211 -13.80 17.88 -5.18
C HIS A 211 -12.78 19.04 -5.05
N GLY A 212 -11.60 18.73 -4.52
CA GLY A 212 -10.55 19.73 -4.28
C GLY A 212 -10.73 20.56 -3.00
N GLN A 213 -11.88 20.50 -2.34
CA GLN A 213 -12.17 21.31 -1.15
C GLN A 213 -11.38 20.85 0.09
N LYS A 214 -11.14 19.55 0.23
CA LYS A 214 -10.47 18.98 1.39
C LYS A 214 -9.60 17.79 0.99
N TYR A 215 -8.35 17.78 1.49
CA TYR A 215 -7.53 16.58 1.46
C TYR A 215 -8.20 15.47 2.30
N HIS A 216 -8.29 14.30 1.73
CA HIS A 216 -8.87 13.12 2.38
C HIS A 216 -8.14 11.86 1.93
N TYR A 217 -7.29 11.33 2.80
CA TYR A 217 -6.55 10.11 2.48
C TYR A 217 -7.52 8.96 2.20
N CYS A 218 -7.41 8.37 1.04
CA CYS A 218 -8.35 7.37 0.53
C CYS A 218 -7.61 6.34 -0.31
N SER A 219 -7.33 5.17 0.26
CA SER A 219 -6.62 4.09 -0.46
C SER A 219 -7.29 3.68 -1.77
N PRO A 220 -8.62 3.58 -1.86
CA PRO A 220 -9.33 3.33 -3.12
C PRO A 220 -8.96 4.27 -4.28
N ASN A 221 -8.53 5.51 -3.99
CA ASN A 221 -8.08 6.42 -5.04
C ASN A 221 -6.86 5.87 -5.80
N SER A 222 -5.92 5.25 -5.09
CA SER A 222 -4.74 4.66 -5.72
C SER A 222 -5.06 3.42 -6.53
N ASP A 223 -6.02 2.63 -6.07
CA ASP A 223 -6.50 1.46 -6.81
C ASP A 223 -7.24 1.89 -8.07
N LEU A 224 -8.04 2.95 -7.98
CA LEU A 224 -8.70 3.56 -9.15
C LEU A 224 -7.68 4.09 -10.17
N LEU A 225 -6.56 4.68 -9.71
CA LEU A 225 -5.48 5.07 -10.63
C LEU A 225 -4.89 3.84 -11.32
N GLY A 226 -4.71 2.74 -10.63
CA GLY A 226 -4.29 1.48 -11.22
C GLY A 226 -5.26 1.02 -12.33
N TRP A 227 -6.56 1.08 -12.08
CA TRP A 227 -7.58 0.74 -13.08
C TRP A 227 -7.57 1.71 -14.28
N ILE A 228 -7.43 3.03 -14.03
CA ILE A 228 -7.27 4.04 -15.09
C ILE A 228 -6.04 3.73 -15.95
N ILE A 229 -4.90 3.42 -15.33
CA ILE A 229 -3.66 3.07 -16.00
C ILE A 229 -3.86 1.87 -16.92
N GLU A 230 -4.43 0.78 -16.44
CA GLU A 230 -4.74 -0.40 -17.27
C GLU A 230 -5.69 -0.05 -18.44
N ARG A 231 -6.71 0.77 -18.17
CA ARG A 231 -7.70 1.14 -19.19
C ARG A 231 -7.10 1.99 -20.32
N VAL A 232 -6.22 2.92 -20.01
CA VAL A 232 -5.61 3.81 -21.03
C VAL A 232 -4.43 3.19 -21.75
N SER A 233 -3.68 2.32 -21.07
CA SER A 233 -2.52 1.64 -21.67
C SER A 233 -2.87 0.37 -22.43
N GLN A 234 -4.04 -0.23 -22.14
CA GLN A 234 -4.46 -1.55 -22.62
C GLN A 234 -3.52 -2.68 -22.18
N GLU A 235 -2.76 -2.45 -21.11
CA GLU A 235 -1.79 -3.38 -20.52
C GLU A 235 -2.09 -3.61 -19.04
N LYS A 236 -1.69 -4.77 -18.52
CA LYS A 236 -1.80 -5.07 -17.10
C LYS A 236 -0.82 -4.21 -16.29
N TYR A 237 -1.29 -3.68 -15.16
CA TYR A 237 -0.53 -2.79 -14.29
C TYR A 237 0.88 -3.32 -13.97
N TYR A 238 1.00 -4.60 -13.60
CA TYR A 238 2.28 -5.21 -13.23
C TYR A 238 3.30 -5.32 -14.38
N LYS A 239 2.84 -5.24 -15.64
CA LYS A 239 3.74 -5.24 -16.82
C LYS A 239 4.31 -3.86 -17.12
N LEU A 240 3.66 -2.81 -16.62
CA LEU A 240 4.09 -1.42 -16.82
C LEU A 240 5.06 -0.97 -15.72
N MET A 241 5.11 -1.68 -14.58
CA MET A 241 6.00 -1.43 -13.46
C MET A 241 7.37 -2.06 -13.68
#